data_7e9a6eac2f6dfd758c747fb41f75ca46
#
_entry.id   7e9a6eac2f6dfd758c747fb41f75ca46
#
_cell.length_a   1.000
_cell.length_b   1.000
_cell.length_c   1.000
_cell.angle_alpha   90.00
_cell.angle_beta   90.00
_cell.angle_gamma   90.00
#
_symmetry.space_group_name_H-M   'P 1'
#
loop_
_entity.id
_entity.type
_entity.pdbx_description
1 polymer ?
#
loop_
_entity_poly.entity_id
_entity_poly.type
_entity_poly.pdbx_seq_one_letter_code
_entity_poly.pdbx_strand_id
1 'polypeptide(L)'
;MKYHIVVTRDGDGWMADVPALPGTHTWAKSLRALDRNVREVIGMVEDLPRSAEAALDLDMDYHTGDPVLDERAGRLRALRREQERAAAEIASDTSELLRRFAAQLSVGDAAVLLGVSKGRISQLRGKSEGQSTAAARRTGTDG
;
A
#
# COMPACT_ATOMS: atom_id res chain seq x y z
N MET A 1 9.28 7.07 10.76
CA MET A 1 8.82 6.86 12.15
C MET A 1 7.38 6.35 12.12
N LYS A 2 7.11 5.30 12.83
CA LYS A 2 5.80 4.66 12.89
C LYS A 2 5.06 5.10 14.17
N TYR A 3 3.85 5.62 14.01
CA TYR A 3 3.01 5.99 15.15
C TYR A 3 2.05 4.88 15.49
N HIS A 4 2.04 4.47 16.74
CA HIS A 4 1.05 3.54 17.28
C HIS A 4 -0.20 4.32 17.68
N ILE A 5 -1.36 3.91 17.17
CA ILE A 5 -2.65 4.56 17.38
C ILE A 5 -3.60 3.56 18.04
N VAL A 6 -4.14 3.90 19.18
CA VAL A 6 -5.16 3.09 19.86
C VAL A 6 -6.53 3.60 19.46
N VAL A 7 -7.31 2.76 18.79
CA VAL A 7 -8.66 3.08 18.32
C VAL A 7 -9.69 2.31 19.12
N THR A 8 -10.65 3.04 19.71
CA THR A 8 -11.71 2.45 20.51
C THR A 8 -13.08 2.90 20.00
N ARG A 9 -14.09 2.05 20.18
CA ARG A 9 -15.48 2.42 19.93
C ARG A 9 -15.93 3.43 20.96
N ASP A 10 -16.52 4.53 20.50
CA ASP A 10 -17.04 5.58 21.37
C ASP A 10 -18.42 6.06 20.86
N GLY A 11 -19.49 5.62 21.53
CA GLY A 11 -20.84 5.90 21.08
C GLY A 11 -21.12 5.35 19.69
N ASP A 12 -21.55 6.20 18.78
CA ASP A 12 -21.80 5.87 17.37
C ASP A 12 -20.59 6.12 16.46
N GLY A 13 -19.46 6.46 17.05
CA GLY A 13 -18.22 6.73 16.33
C GLY A 13 -17.01 6.04 16.94
N TRP A 14 -15.85 6.61 16.67
CA TRP A 14 -14.56 6.05 17.02
C TRP A 14 -13.63 7.10 17.60
N MET A 15 -12.93 6.73 18.66
CA MET A 15 -11.90 7.56 19.30
C MET A 15 -10.54 7.01 18.95
N ALA A 16 -9.61 7.88 18.60
CA ALA A 16 -8.21 7.54 18.42
C ALA A 16 -7.36 8.28 19.44
N ASP A 17 -6.43 7.55 20.05
CA ASP A 17 -5.44 8.09 20.97
C ASP A 17 -4.04 7.82 20.40
N VAL A 18 -3.14 8.81 20.52
CA VAL A 18 -1.75 8.71 20.10
C VAL A 18 -0.87 8.69 21.36
N PRO A 19 -0.53 7.52 21.92
CA PRO A 19 0.20 7.45 23.18
C PRO A 19 1.57 8.13 23.17
N ALA A 20 2.24 8.13 22.01
CA ALA A 20 3.55 8.78 21.86
C ALA A 20 3.47 10.31 21.98
N LEU A 21 2.30 10.89 21.80
CA LEU A 21 2.03 12.33 21.87
C LEU A 21 0.97 12.58 22.96
N PRO A 22 1.35 12.70 24.25
CA PRO A 22 0.40 12.81 25.35
C PRO A 22 -0.63 13.93 25.15
N GLY A 23 -1.90 13.62 25.40
CA GLY A 23 -3.02 14.54 25.21
C GLY A 23 -3.51 14.65 23.76
N THR A 24 -2.92 13.90 22.83
CA THR A 24 -3.32 13.88 21.42
C THR A 24 -4.34 12.78 21.19
N HIS A 25 -5.58 13.19 20.92
CA HIS A 25 -6.68 12.30 20.60
C HIS A 25 -7.65 12.98 19.64
N THR A 26 -8.41 12.18 18.90
CA THR A 26 -9.41 12.67 17.97
C THR A 26 -10.56 11.67 17.85
N TRP A 27 -11.70 12.15 17.39
CA TRP A 27 -12.90 11.36 17.20
C TRP A 27 -13.42 11.52 15.78
N ALA A 28 -14.03 10.47 15.24
CA ALA A 28 -14.74 10.52 13.97
C ALA A 28 -15.87 9.50 13.94
N LYS A 29 -16.83 9.74 13.07
CA LYS A 29 -17.99 8.88 12.91
C LYS A 29 -17.67 7.57 12.18
N SER A 30 -16.64 7.57 11.32
CA SER A 30 -16.18 6.40 10.57
C SER A 30 -14.68 6.19 10.75
N LEU A 31 -14.23 4.95 10.56
CA LEU A 31 -12.79 4.64 10.62
C LEU A 31 -11.99 5.34 9.51
N ARG A 32 -12.60 5.53 8.34
CA ARG A 32 -11.95 6.25 7.24
C ARG A 32 -11.73 7.73 7.58
N ALA A 33 -12.74 8.37 8.16
CA ALA A 33 -12.62 9.76 8.62
C ALA A 33 -11.65 9.87 9.79
N LEU A 34 -11.61 8.87 10.68
CA LEU A 34 -10.69 8.82 11.80
C LEU A 34 -9.23 8.78 11.34
N ASP A 35 -8.90 8.00 10.32
CA ASP A 35 -7.56 7.94 9.75
C ASP A 35 -7.10 9.34 9.30
N ARG A 36 -7.93 10.08 8.57
CA ARG A 36 -7.63 11.45 8.16
C ARG A 36 -7.43 12.38 9.35
N ASN A 37 -8.30 12.30 10.34
CA ASN A 37 -8.25 13.15 11.53
C ASN A 37 -6.98 12.87 12.36
N VAL A 38 -6.57 11.61 12.47
CA VAL A 38 -5.32 11.24 13.16
C VAL A 38 -4.12 11.85 12.45
N ARG A 39 -4.06 11.77 11.13
CA ARG A 39 -2.97 12.35 10.33
C ARG A 39 -2.89 13.85 10.49
N GLU A 40 -4.02 14.54 10.46
CA GLU A 40 -4.10 16.00 10.67
C GLU A 40 -3.62 16.40 12.06
N VAL A 41 -4.08 15.70 13.10
CA VAL A 41 -3.72 15.97 14.49
C VAL A 41 -2.21 15.76 14.72
N ILE A 42 -1.66 14.67 14.23
CA ILE A 42 -0.20 14.43 14.31
C ILE A 42 0.56 15.52 13.54
N GLY A 43 0.10 15.85 12.34
CA GLY A 43 0.68 16.93 11.54
C GLY A 43 0.70 18.27 12.27
N MET A 44 -0.37 18.61 12.98
CA MET A 44 -0.45 19.83 13.77
C MET A 44 0.49 19.81 14.99
N VAL A 45 0.51 18.71 15.74
CA VAL A 45 1.33 18.57 16.96
C VAL A 45 2.83 18.54 16.62
N GLU A 46 3.20 17.86 15.54
CA GLU A 46 4.58 17.72 15.07
C GLU A 46 5.02 18.83 14.11
N ASP A 47 4.15 19.80 13.83
CA ASP A 47 4.39 20.91 12.89
C ASP A 47 4.86 20.42 11.52
N LEU A 48 4.13 19.43 10.96
CA LEU A 48 4.43 18.87 9.66
C LEU A 48 3.66 19.58 8.53
N PRO A 49 4.25 19.68 7.32
CA PRO A 49 3.49 20.16 6.16
C PRO A 49 2.39 19.17 5.78
N ARG A 50 1.31 19.66 5.18
CA ARG A 50 0.18 18.81 4.74
C ARG A 50 0.60 17.66 3.84
N SER A 51 1.60 17.86 3.00
CA SER A 51 2.15 16.83 2.12
C SER A 51 2.77 15.66 2.89
N ALA A 52 3.23 15.87 4.12
CA ALA A 52 3.80 14.81 4.96
C ALA A 52 2.73 13.98 5.70
N GLU A 53 1.52 14.51 5.88
CA GLU A 53 0.45 13.83 6.60
C GLU A 53 0.04 12.51 5.94
N ALA A 54 -0.11 12.50 4.62
CA ALA A 54 -0.47 11.31 3.85
C ALA A 54 0.60 10.23 3.88
N ALA A 55 1.85 10.61 4.08
CA ALA A 55 3.00 9.70 4.12
C ALA A 55 3.29 9.14 5.53
N LEU A 56 2.55 9.58 6.56
CA LEU A 56 2.71 9.07 7.91
C LEU A 56 2.41 7.57 7.96
N ASP A 57 3.28 6.82 8.62
CA ASP A 57 3.10 5.40 8.86
C ASP A 57 2.36 5.21 10.20
N LEU A 58 1.11 4.78 10.11
CA LEU A 58 0.23 4.58 11.26
C LEU A 58 0.00 3.09 11.51
N ASP A 59 0.26 2.67 12.74
CA ASP A 59 -0.09 1.35 13.23
C ASP A 59 -1.40 1.45 14.03
N MET A 60 -2.50 1.11 13.37
CA MET A 60 -3.84 1.22 13.94
C MET A 60 -4.20 -0.03 14.74
N ASP A 61 -4.29 0.12 16.05
CA ASP A 61 -4.71 -0.94 16.98
C ASP A 61 -6.20 -0.76 17.30
N TYR A 62 -7.05 -1.57 16.65
CA TYR A 62 -8.50 -1.43 16.74
C TYR A 62 -9.10 -2.25 17.89
N HIS A 63 -9.88 -1.58 18.72
CA HIS A 63 -10.67 -2.18 19.81
C HIS A 63 -12.14 -1.87 19.60
N THR A 64 -12.86 -2.79 18.95
CA THR A 64 -14.29 -2.59 18.62
C THR A 64 -15.23 -2.85 19.80
N GLY A 65 -14.72 -3.46 20.88
CA GLY A 65 -15.51 -3.97 21.99
C GLY A 65 -15.81 -5.47 21.90
N ASP A 66 -15.49 -6.08 20.76
CA ASP A 66 -15.59 -7.54 20.54
C ASP A 66 -14.18 -8.10 20.29
N PRO A 67 -13.59 -8.80 21.29
CA PRO A 67 -12.22 -9.32 21.14
C PRO A 67 -12.07 -10.36 20.03
N VAL A 68 -13.12 -11.12 19.72
CA VAL A 68 -13.10 -12.13 18.64
C VAL A 68 -13.03 -11.44 17.29
N LEU A 69 -13.84 -10.40 17.09
CA LEU A 69 -13.80 -9.58 15.88
C LEU A 69 -12.43 -8.92 15.73
N ASP A 70 -11.90 -8.34 16.78
CA ASP A 70 -10.61 -7.64 16.76
C ASP A 70 -9.47 -8.57 16.36
N GLU A 71 -9.41 -9.75 16.94
CA GLU A 71 -8.40 -10.76 16.62
C GLU A 71 -8.51 -11.25 15.16
N ARG A 72 -9.71 -11.62 14.74
CA ARG A 72 -9.96 -12.14 13.38
C ARG A 72 -9.72 -11.08 12.31
N ALA A 73 -10.20 -9.88 12.52
CA ALA A 73 -9.98 -8.76 11.60
C ALA A 73 -8.49 -8.41 11.50
N GLY A 74 -7.78 -8.39 12.62
CA GLY A 74 -6.34 -8.17 12.67
C GLY A 74 -5.56 -9.23 11.87
N ARG A 75 -5.95 -10.49 12.02
CA ARG A 75 -5.36 -11.61 11.27
C ARG A 75 -5.61 -11.46 9.76
N LEU A 76 -6.83 -11.10 9.38
CA LEU A 76 -7.16 -10.87 7.96
C LEU A 76 -6.34 -9.74 7.36
N ARG A 77 -6.18 -8.62 8.08
CA ARG A 77 -5.34 -7.52 7.62
C ARG A 77 -3.89 -7.94 7.45
N ALA A 78 -3.35 -8.73 8.38
CA ALA A 78 -1.98 -9.24 8.29
C ALA A 78 -1.80 -10.16 7.08
N LEU A 79 -2.72 -11.10 6.85
CA LEU A 79 -2.69 -12.01 5.70
C LEU A 79 -2.81 -11.25 4.37
N ARG A 80 -3.64 -10.22 4.30
CA ARG A 80 -3.76 -9.40 3.09
C ARG A 80 -2.47 -8.64 2.79
N ARG A 81 -1.80 -8.11 3.81
CA ARG A 81 -0.49 -7.45 3.64
C ARG A 81 0.58 -8.41 3.13
N GLU A 82 0.58 -9.66 3.64
CA GLU A 82 1.49 -10.70 3.12
C GLU A 82 1.17 -11.05 1.67
N GLN A 83 -0.10 -11.18 1.33
CA GLN A 83 -0.55 -11.44 -0.04
C GLN A 83 -0.13 -10.32 -0.99
N GLU A 84 -0.34 -9.07 -0.60
CA GLU A 84 0.08 -7.89 -1.39
C GLU A 84 1.59 -7.84 -1.59
N ARG A 85 2.36 -8.15 -0.56
CA ARG A 85 3.82 -8.22 -0.62
C ARG A 85 4.28 -9.33 -1.57
N ALA A 86 3.69 -10.52 -1.46
CA ALA A 86 3.99 -11.63 -2.36
C ALA A 86 3.61 -11.31 -3.81
N ALA A 87 2.46 -10.68 -4.02
CA ALA A 87 2.02 -10.24 -5.35
C ALA A 87 2.98 -9.21 -5.96
N ALA A 88 3.45 -8.26 -5.18
CA ALA A 88 4.42 -7.26 -5.61
C ALA A 88 5.77 -7.90 -5.97
N GLU A 89 6.24 -8.85 -5.17
CA GLU A 89 7.47 -9.60 -5.43
C GLU A 89 7.37 -10.42 -6.72
N ILE A 90 6.25 -11.14 -6.89
CA ILE A 90 5.97 -11.91 -8.10
C ILE A 90 5.96 -11.00 -9.33
N ALA A 91 5.29 -9.86 -9.26
CA ALA A 91 5.22 -8.92 -10.37
C ALA A 91 6.59 -8.35 -10.73
N SER A 92 7.37 -7.98 -9.73
CA SER A 92 8.73 -7.45 -9.90
C SER A 92 9.67 -8.48 -10.53
N ASP A 93 9.71 -9.69 -9.99
CA ASP A 93 10.57 -10.77 -10.47
C ASP A 93 10.16 -11.22 -11.87
N THR A 94 8.85 -11.31 -12.13
CA THR A 94 8.34 -11.67 -13.47
C THR A 94 8.76 -10.64 -14.50
N SER A 95 8.60 -9.35 -14.20
CA SER A 95 8.99 -8.27 -15.12
C SER A 95 10.50 -8.26 -15.40
N GLU A 96 11.30 -8.48 -14.38
CA GLU A 96 12.76 -8.55 -14.51
C GLU A 96 13.20 -9.72 -15.38
N LEU A 97 12.65 -10.90 -15.14
CA LEU A 97 12.96 -12.09 -15.94
C LEU A 97 12.53 -11.95 -17.39
N LEU A 98 11.35 -11.39 -17.65
CA LEU A 98 10.88 -11.13 -19.01
C LEU A 98 11.79 -10.14 -19.75
N ARG A 99 12.21 -9.08 -19.08
CA ARG A 99 13.12 -8.09 -19.67
C ARG A 99 14.50 -8.69 -19.95
N ARG A 100 15.03 -9.46 -19.00
CA ARG A 100 16.40 -10.03 -19.09
C ARG A 100 16.51 -11.16 -20.11
N PHE A 101 15.47 -11.95 -20.27
CA PHE A 101 15.47 -13.15 -21.10
C PHE A 101 14.49 -13.10 -22.29
N ALA A 102 14.02 -11.90 -22.64
CA ALA A 102 13.04 -11.72 -23.72
C ALA A 102 13.49 -12.28 -25.08
N ALA A 103 14.78 -12.24 -25.39
CA ALA A 103 15.33 -12.75 -26.65
C ALA A 103 15.46 -14.29 -26.65
N GLN A 104 15.42 -14.94 -25.52
CA GLN A 104 15.65 -16.38 -25.35
C GLN A 104 14.37 -17.20 -25.19
N LEU A 105 13.26 -16.55 -24.83
CA LEU A 105 12.02 -17.21 -24.50
C LEU A 105 10.87 -16.71 -25.39
N SER A 106 10.14 -17.67 -25.97
CA SER A 106 8.85 -17.36 -26.59
C SER A 106 7.82 -17.05 -25.51
N VAL A 107 6.71 -16.40 -25.88
CA VAL A 107 5.59 -16.13 -24.98
C VAL A 107 5.08 -17.42 -24.34
N GLY A 108 4.96 -18.49 -25.12
CA GLY A 108 4.50 -19.81 -24.64
C GLY A 108 5.44 -20.43 -23.63
N ASP A 109 6.74 -20.41 -23.89
CA ASP A 109 7.74 -20.97 -22.98
C ASP A 109 7.85 -20.15 -21.68
N ALA A 110 7.82 -18.84 -21.79
CA ALA A 110 7.80 -17.96 -20.63
C ALA A 110 6.58 -18.21 -19.73
N ALA A 111 5.40 -18.40 -20.31
CA ALA A 111 4.18 -18.70 -19.58
C ALA A 111 4.31 -19.99 -18.75
N VAL A 112 4.89 -21.05 -19.34
CA VAL A 112 5.09 -22.32 -18.65
C VAL A 112 6.14 -22.19 -17.54
N LEU A 113 7.29 -21.58 -17.84
CA LEU A 113 8.37 -21.45 -16.88
C LEU A 113 7.99 -20.59 -15.68
N LEU A 114 7.24 -19.51 -15.90
CA LEU A 114 6.86 -18.57 -14.85
C LEU A 114 5.51 -18.91 -14.20
N GLY A 115 4.79 -19.91 -14.72
CA GLY A 115 3.53 -20.35 -14.15
C GLY A 115 2.38 -19.35 -14.33
N VAL A 116 2.37 -18.59 -15.42
CA VAL A 116 1.37 -17.59 -15.74
C VAL A 116 0.76 -17.83 -17.12
N SER A 117 -0.36 -17.17 -17.43
CA SER A 117 -1.00 -17.29 -18.74
C SER A 117 -0.23 -16.52 -19.83
N LYS A 118 -0.38 -16.96 -21.08
CA LYS A 118 0.17 -16.25 -22.26
C LYS A 118 -0.33 -14.79 -22.33
N GLY A 119 -1.62 -14.57 -22.02
CA GLY A 119 -2.22 -13.24 -22.00
C GLY A 119 -1.53 -12.33 -20.99
N ARG A 120 -1.19 -12.84 -19.80
CA ARG A 120 -0.47 -12.08 -18.79
C ARG A 120 0.94 -11.71 -19.23
N ILE A 121 1.66 -12.63 -19.86
CA ILE A 121 2.98 -12.37 -20.45
C ILE A 121 2.91 -11.25 -21.49
N SER A 122 1.93 -11.31 -22.38
CA SER A 122 1.73 -10.30 -23.42
C SER A 122 1.42 -8.92 -22.83
N GLN A 123 0.60 -8.85 -21.78
CA GLN A 123 0.31 -7.61 -21.07
C GLN A 123 1.54 -7.01 -20.41
N LEU A 124 2.38 -7.82 -19.78
CA LEU A 124 3.59 -7.37 -19.09
C LEU A 124 4.64 -6.86 -20.12
N ARG A 125 4.79 -7.54 -21.26
CA ARG A 125 5.66 -7.09 -22.36
C ARG A 125 5.17 -5.77 -22.97
N GLY A 126 3.86 -5.62 -23.20
CA GLY A 126 3.26 -4.41 -23.71
C GLY A 126 3.48 -3.19 -22.82
N LYS A 127 3.38 -3.36 -21.49
CA LYS A 127 3.69 -2.30 -20.51
C LYS A 127 5.16 -1.91 -20.52
N SER A 128 6.07 -2.87 -20.67
CA SER A 128 7.50 -2.62 -20.73
C SER A 128 7.88 -1.83 -21.99
N GLU A 129 7.29 -2.17 -23.14
CA GLU A 129 7.49 -1.44 -24.40
C GLU A 129 6.89 -0.03 -24.35
N GLY A 130 5.71 0.13 -23.74
CA GLY A 130 5.07 1.43 -23.57
C GLY A 130 5.87 2.39 -22.70
N GLN A 131 6.52 1.91 -21.66
CA GLN A 131 7.39 2.72 -20.81
C GLN A 131 8.70 3.11 -21.52
N SER A 132 9.25 2.23 -22.34
CA SER A 132 10.46 2.50 -23.13
C SER A 132 10.21 3.59 -24.18
N THR A 133 9.07 3.55 -24.87
CA THR A 133 8.70 4.55 -25.88
C THR A 133 8.36 5.91 -25.26
N ALA A 134 7.78 5.97 -24.09
CA ALA A 134 7.51 7.22 -23.39
C ALA A 134 8.79 7.91 -22.90
N ALA A 135 9.80 7.16 -22.46
CA ALA A 135 11.11 7.69 -22.09
C ALA A 135 11.89 8.22 -23.29
N ALA A 136 11.81 7.56 -24.45
CA ALA A 136 12.46 8.01 -25.69
C ALA A 136 11.85 9.31 -26.25
N ARG A 137 10.56 9.56 -26.03
CA ARG A 137 9.89 10.79 -26.48
C ARG A 137 10.24 12.03 -25.64
N ARG A 138 10.70 11.86 -24.40
CA ARG A 138 11.09 12.98 -23.52
C ARG A 138 12.49 13.54 -23.82
N THR A 139 13.34 12.79 -24.51
CA THR A 139 14.69 13.22 -24.86
C THR A 139 14.79 13.89 -26.25
N GLY A 140 13.68 14.00 -26.98
CA GLY A 140 13.62 14.52 -28.34
C GLY A 140 13.17 15.96 -28.53
N THR A 141 13.04 16.77 -27.47
CA THR A 141 12.49 18.12 -27.58
C THR A 141 13.41 19.23 -27.06
N ASP A 142 14.72 19.07 -27.20
CA ASP A 142 15.68 20.18 -27.10
C ASP A 142 16.45 20.29 -28.42
N GLY A 143 15.83 21.00 -29.33
CA GLY A 143 16.47 21.46 -30.55
C GLY A 143 16.11 22.88 -30.84
#